data_e1f0c61d3a5b395e97a73a8208dce1d7
#
_entry.id   e1f0c61d3a5b395e97a73a8208dce1d7
#
_cell.length_a   1.000
_cell.length_b   1.000
_cell.length_c   1.000
_cell.angle_alpha   90.00
_cell.angle_beta   90.00
_cell.angle_gamma   90.00
#
_symmetry.space_group_name_H-M   'P 1'
#
loop_
_entity.id
_entity.type
_entity.pdbx_description
1 polymer ?
#
loop_
_entity_poly.entity_id
_entity_poly.type
_entity_poly.pdbx_seq_one_letter_code
_entity_poly.pdbx_strand_id
1 'polypeptide(L)'
;MKEILRVPMFALMIFCLAVILCVTLYILVARHPKLGVTLEKIFVGILFFTITGVYVMPFPKLHPNVLYNLKTTAPTIIGQIAIYGAMILIIFPRLIKTTQKTVSLVIKWMSGDIFLGLFLLTMTLSGLWSQTPEITFRAICAMWGITLVSIYVGKVYSWLEIYGLLRWLTGLLALWVLVKRNPGPDGCWTGVLGHKNPFSFQMANTASLWILYALKQRKYRYLSLFITLIALVALQKGCSGASRILTVVLVCLWSYLAVLKKLPVKWAFLCFILFLVGSIGISILVLNNLEAIIVDGLKKDMTLTGRTEFWPLIIERVNQNSPLFGYGMAGFWQPWRDLENPAYGIIVAKSGFVPPHSHNGFIDLLCELGWVGLLLFILSFFNNIFRGIKYLVKESFPESGLPLYLLTFILMTNLTEGGLFGISGYWCWYVVLSVKLSLDRTAKDNQH
;
A
#
# COMPACT_ATOMS: atom_id res chain seq x y z
N MET A 1 -34.48 8.51 7.61
CA MET A 1 -33.14 9.03 7.98
C MET A 1 -32.66 10.21 7.12
N LYS A 2 -32.86 10.21 5.78
CA LYS A 2 -32.48 11.36 4.91
C LYS A 2 -33.24 12.65 5.22
N GLU A 3 -34.48 12.58 5.64
CA GLU A 3 -35.28 13.76 5.97
C GLU A 3 -34.96 14.35 7.34
N ILE A 4 -34.59 13.52 8.30
CA ILE A 4 -34.19 13.94 9.66
C ILE A 4 -32.92 14.78 9.65
N LEU A 5 -31.98 14.46 8.76
CA LEU A 5 -30.72 15.22 8.58
C LEU A 5 -30.91 16.56 7.84
N ARG A 6 -32.07 16.79 7.23
CA ARG A 6 -32.42 18.07 6.61
C ARG A 6 -32.92 19.13 7.61
N VAL A 7 -33.22 18.73 8.84
CA VAL A 7 -33.56 19.67 9.90
C VAL A 7 -32.26 20.29 10.44
N PRO A 8 -32.01 21.60 10.23
CA PRO A 8 -30.76 22.25 10.65
C PRO A 8 -30.43 22.04 12.13
N MET A 9 -31.45 21.96 12.96
CA MET A 9 -31.35 21.75 14.39
C MET A 9 -30.82 20.37 14.76
N PHE A 10 -31.16 19.32 14.01
CA PHE A 10 -30.67 17.96 14.25
C PHE A 10 -29.23 17.79 13.78
N ALA A 11 -28.86 18.40 12.66
CA ALA A 11 -27.49 18.47 12.19
C ALA A 11 -26.58 19.22 13.18
N LEU A 12 -27.06 20.34 13.73
CA LEU A 12 -26.36 21.11 14.76
C LEU A 12 -26.20 20.29 16.06
N MET A 13 -27.24 19.57 16.48
CA MET A 13 -27.17 18.70 17.67
C MET A 13 -26.13 17.59 17.49
N ILE A 14 -26.09 16.91 16.33
CA ILE A 14 -25.08 15.89 16.03
C ILE A 14 -23.67 16.51 16.03
N PHE A 15 -23.53 17.69 15.45
CA PHE A 15 -22.25 18.41 15.44
C PHE A 15 -21.80 18.76 16.87
N CYS A 16 -22.66 19.29 17.72
CA CYS A 16 -22.36 19.59 19.12
C CYS A 16 -21.98 18.33 19.91
N LEU A 17 -22.72 17.22 19.73
CA LEU A 17 -22.38 15.94 20.35
C LEU A 17 -21.02 15.42 19.89
N ALA A 18 -20.72 15.53 18.60
CA ALA A 18 -19.41 15.15 18.08
C ALA A 18 -18.29 16.00 18.66
N VAL A 19 -18.48 17.32 18.78
CA VAL A 19 -17.50 18.24 19.41
C VAL A 19 -17.30 17.88 20.87
N ILE A 20 -18.38 17.66 21.64
CA ILE A 20 -18.31 17.27 23.05
C ILE A 20 -17.54 15.94 23.20
N LEU A 21 -17.87 14.95 22.37
CA LEU A 21 -17.18 13.67 22.38
C LEU A 21 -15.68 13.83 22.08
N CYS A 22 -15.34 14.65 21.09
CA CYS A 22 -13.97 14.95 20.70
C CYS A 22 -13.19 15.63 21.83
N VAL A 23 -13.80 16.63 22.48
CA VAL A 23 -13.18 17.34 23.63
C VAL A 23 -13.01 16.40 24.82
N THR A 24 -14.02 15.57 25.09
CA THR A 24 -13.95 14.59 26.18
C THR A 24 -12.85 13.55 25.94
N LEU A 25 -12.74 13.02 24.71
CA LEU A 25 -11.66 12.10 24.34
C LEU A 25 -10.29 12.77 24.44
N TYR A 26 -10.17 14.02 24.01
CA TYR A 26 -8.93 14.79 24.12
C TYR A 26 -8.50 14.93 25.59
N ILE A 27 -9.41 15.35 26.49
CA ILE A 27 -9.14 15.50 27.93
C ILE A 27 -8.76 14.16 28.56
N LEU A 28 -9.49 13.09 28.19
CA LEU A 28 -9.24 11.73 28.71
C LEU A 28 -7.84 11.23 28.30
N VAL A 29 -7.49 11.39 27.04
CA VAL A 29 -6.15 11.01 26.52
C VAL A 29 -5.04 11.85 27.12
N ALA A 30 -5.28 13.15 27.33
CA ALA A 30 -4.32 14.05 27.97
C ALA A 30 -4.06 13.68 29.43
N ARG A 31 -5.10 13.24 30.16
CA ARG A 31 -5.01 12.80 31.58
C ARG A 31 -4.46 11.39 31.74
N HIS A 32 -4.68 10.51 30.78
CA HIS A 32 -4.29 9.09 30.81
C HIS A 32 -3.39 8.71 29.63
N PRO A 33 -2.09 9.03 29.66
CA PRO A 33 -1.19 8.83 28.53
C PRO A 33 -1.07 7.37 28.07
N LYS A 34 -1.17 6.40 28.99
CA LYS A 34 -1.19 4.96 28.63
C LYS A 34 -2.42 4.58 27.80
N LEU A 35 -3.61 5.09 28.17
CA LEU A 35 -4.84 4.91 27.41
C LEU A 35 -4.71 5.55 26.02
N GLY A 36 -4.13 6.76 25.95
CA GLY A 36 -3.87 7.45 24.70
C GLY A 36 -3.01 6.62 23.74
N VAL A 37 -1.93 6.00 24.22
CA VAL A 37 -1.09 5.10 23.43
C VAL A 37 -1.87 3.88 22.91
N THR A 38 -2.70 3.29 23.77
CA THR A 38 -3.50 2.11 23.40
C THR A 38 -4.53 2.45 22.34
N LEU A 39 -5.27 3.56 22.52
CA LEU A 39 -6.26 4.03 21.54
C LEU A 39 -5.59 4.37 20.20
N GLU A 40 -4.44 5.05 20.23
CA GLU A 40 -3.66 5.36 19.04
C GLU A 40 -3.31 4.09 18.26
N LYS A 41 -2.78 3.05 18.92
CA LYS A 41 -2.44 1.76 18.28
C LYS A 41 -3.66 1.09 17.67
N ILE A 42 -4.80 1.13 18.35
CA ILE A 42 -6.07 0.61 17.84
C ILE A 42 -6.48 1.37 16.57
N PHE A 43 -6.46 2.72 16.60
CA PHE A 43 -6.83 3.54 15.45
C PHE A 43 -5.90 3.36 14.26
N VAL A 44 -4.58 3.35 14.51
CA VAL A 44 -3.60 3.05 13.45
C VAL A 44 -3.86 1.68 12.86
N GLY A 45 -4.13 0.67 13.69
CA GLY A 45 -4.52 -0.67 13.25
C GLY A 45 -5.76 -0.66 12.36
N ILE A 46 -6.84 0.00 12.79
CA ILE A 46 -8.08 0.12 12.02
C ILE A 46 -7.83 0.85 10.69
N LEU A 47 -7.08 1.96 10.70
CA LEU A 47 -6.78 2.72 9.50
C LEU A 47 -6.01 1.88 8.48
N PHE A 48 -4.94 1.22 8.90
CA PHE A 48 -4.17 0.36 8.00
C PHE A 48 -5.00 -0.84 7.51
N PHE A 49 -5.89 -1.37 8.33
CA PHE A 49 -6.80 -2.43 7.94
C PHE A 49 -7.78 -1.96 6.85
N THR A 50 -8.37 -0.78 6.99
CA THR A 50 -9.28 -0.20 5.99
C THR A 50 -8.54 0.17 4.69
N ILE A 51 -7.33 0.72 4.78
CA ILE A 51 -6.51 1.07 3.61
C ILE A 51 -6.07 -0.18 2.82
N THR A 52 -5.99 -1.37 3.45
CA THR A 52 -5.74 -2.62 2.71
C THR A 52 -6.92 -3.07 1.84
N GLY A 53 -8.01 -2.29 1.79
CA GLY A 53 -9.18 -2.56 0.98
C GLY A 53 -10.27 -3.35 1.71
N VAL A 54 -10.12 -3.57 3.01
CA VAL A 54 -11.11 -4.25 3.84
C VAL A 54 -12.27 -3.30 4.15
N TYR A 55 -13.45 -3.69 3.73
CA TYR A 55 -14.67 -2.98 4.10
C TYR A 55 -15.11 -3.43 5.50
N VAL A 56 -14.84 -2.62 6.51
CA VAL A 56 -15.35 -2.82 7.87
C VAL A 56 -16.44 -1.79 8.12
N MET A 57 -17.69 -2.24 8.23
CA MET A 57 -18.75 -1.37 8.72
C MET A 57 -18.42 -0.86 10.14
N PRO A 58 -18.55 0.41 10.45
CA PRO A 58 -19.17 1.52 9.70
C PRO A 58 -18.19 2.31 8.81
N PHE A 59 -17.00 1.81 8.58
CA PHE A 59 -15.96 2.53 7.83
C PHE A 59 -16.21 2.40 6.32
N PRO A 60 -16.39 3.52 5.59
CA PRO A 60 -16.57 3.48 4.15
C PRO A 60 -15.31 2.96 3.46
N LYS A 61 -15.49 2.27 2.33
CA LYS A 61 -14.38 1.90 1.46
C LYS A 61 -13.59 3.16 1.10
N LEU A 62 -12.34 3.23 1.51
CA LEU A 62 -11.35 4.16 0.97
C LEU A 62 -10.84 3.64 -0.37
N HIS A 63 -11.75 3.21 -1.24
CA HIS A 63 -11.40 2.79 -2.58
C HIS A 63 -11.22 4.03 -3.46
N PRO A 64 -10.22 4.11 -4.35
CA PRO A 64 -10.09 5.21 -5.29
C PRO A 64 -11.42 5.54 -6.00
N ASN A 65 -12.15 4.52 -6.45
CA ASN A 65 -13.46 4.69 -7.09
C ASN A 65 -14.54 5.36 -6.22
N VAL A 66 -14.37 5.43 -4.89
CA VAL A 66 -15.30 6.14 -4.00
C VAL A 66 -14.99 7.64 -3.98
N LEU A 67 -13.73 8.03 -4.15
CA LEU A 67 -13.35 9.44 -4.34
C LEU A 67 -13.86 9.98 -5.68
N TYR A 68 -13.99 9.12 -6.69
CA TYR A 68 -14.47 9.46 -8.03
C TYR A 68 -15.99 9.41 -8.15
N ASN A 69 -16.68 8.66 -7.31
CA ASN A 69 -18.14 8.61 -7.32
C ASN A 69 -18.69 9.85 -6.62
N LEU A 70 -19.03 10.88 -7.38
CA LEU A 70 -19.73 12.10 -6.94
C LEU A 70 -21.10 11.83 -6.27
N LYS A 71 -21.57 10.58 -6.30
CA LYS A 71 -22.78 10.08 -5.61
C LYS A 71 -22.51 9.52 -4.20
N THR A 72 -21.41 9.92 -3.55
CA THR A 72 -21.21 9.56 -2.13
C THR A 72 -22.33 10.19 -1.29
N THR A 73 -23.08 9.34 -0.60
CA THR A 73 -24.18 9.80 0.23
C THR A 73 -23.66 10.62 1.42
N ALA A 74 -24.33 11.70 1.78
CA ALA A 74 -23.98 12.55 2.92
C ALA A 74 -23.60 11.78 4.21
N PRO A 75 -24.26 10.66 4.58
CA PRO A 75 -23.86 9.83 5.72
C PRO A 75 -22.46 9.24 5.61
N THR A 76 -22.01 8.93 4.40
CA THR A 76 -20.66 8.37 4.17
C THR A 76 -19.57 9.42 4.38
N ILE A 77 -19.82 10.66 3.92
CA ILE A 77 -18.90 11.79 4.10
C ILE A 77 -18.82 12.18 5.58
N ILE A 78 -19.95 12.27 6.27
CA ILE A 78 -20.00 12.58 7.71
C ILE A 78 -19.28 11.50 8.53
N GLY A 79 -19.48 10.22 8.20
CA GLY A 79 -18.76 9.11 8.83
C GLY A 79 -17.23 9.20 8.62
N GLN A 80 -16.79 9.55 7.42
CA GLN A 80 -15.36 9.76 7.12
C GLN A 80 -14.80 10.91 7.92
N ILE A 81 -15.46 12.08 7.94
CA ILE A 81 -15.03 13.26 8.68
C ILE A 81 -14.96 12.95 10.19
N ALA A 82 -15.97 12.25 10.74
CA ALA A 82 -15.99 11.89 12.16
C ALA A 82 -14.81 10.95 12.53
N ILE A 83 -14.52 9.96 11.70
CA ILE A 83 -13.45 8.99 11.95
C ILE A 83 -12.09 9.65 11.81
N TYR A 84 -11.85 10.38 10.72
CA TYR A 84 -10.59 11.09 10.50
C TYR A 84 -10.39 12.21 11.51
N GLY A 85 -11.46 12.93 11.86
CA GLY A 85 -11.44 13.92 12.90
C GLY A 85 -11.09 13.35 14.28
N ALA A 86 -11.69 12.22 14.67
CA ALA A 86 -11.37 11.52 15.90
C ALA A 86 -9.91 10.99 15.89
N MET A 87 -9.44 10.46 14.77
CA MET A 87 -8.04 10.03 14.62
C MET A 87 -7.07 11.19 14.80
N ILE A 88 -7.32 12.30 14.11
CA ILE A 88 -6.49 13.52 14.24
C ILE A 88 -6.48 14.00 15.68
N LEU A 89 -7.63 14.06 16.35
CA LEU A 89 -7.73 14.53 17.73
C LEU A 89 -7.01 13.62 18.73
N ILE A 90 -6.97 12.32 18.52
CA ILE A 90 -6.23 11.38 19.37
C ILE A 90 -4.73 11.49 19.14
N ILE A 91 -4.31 11.70 17.90
CA ILE A 91 -2.91 11.87 17.52
C ILE A 91 -2.41 13.29 17.84
N PHE A 92 -3.29 14.30 17.80
CA PHE A 92 -3.00 15.71 17.90
C PHE A 92 -2.22 16.13 19.16
N PRO A 93 -2.50 15.63 20.41
CA PRO A 93 -1.71 16.00 21.59
C PRO A 93 -0.24 15.58 21.49
N ARG A 94 0.02 14.45 20.82
CA ARG A 94 1.38 14.00 20.54
C ARG A 94 2.00 14.72 19.35
N LEU A 95 1.17 15.06 18.35
CA LEU A 95 1.59 15.85 17.20
C LEU A 95 2.01 17.26 17.62
N ILE A 96 1.23 17.97 18.45
CA ILE A 96 1.56 19.34 18.93
C ILE A 96 2.87 19.37 19.71
N LYS A 97 3.06 18.46 20.66
CA LYS A 97 4.34 18.37 21.40
C LYS A 97 5.54 18.11 20.50
N THR A 98 5.29 17.72 19.27
CA THR A 98 6.29 17.40 18.25
C THR A 98 6.25 18.32 17.04
N THR A 99 5.37 19.37 16.96
CA THR A 99 5.08 20.06 15.68
C THR A 99 6.31 20.79 15.13
N GLN A 100 7.06 21.54 15.93
CA GLN A 100 8.32 22.13 15.47
C GLN A 100 9.35 21.06 15.07
N LYS A 101 9.42 19.97 15.86
CA LYS A 101 10.24 18.79 15.52
C LYS A 101 9.69 18.04 14.32
N THR A 102 8.38 18.10 14.02
CA THR A 102 7.76 17.39 12.91
C THR A 102 8.04 18.09 11.57
N VAL A 103 7.99 19.41 11.49
CA VAL A 103 8.35 20.14 10.26
C VAL A 103 9.82 19.91 9.92
N SER A 104 10.73 20.09 10.89
CA SER A 104 12.15 19.79 10.69
C SER A 104 12.39 18.32 10.31
N LEU A 105 11.56 17.42 10.78
CA LEU A 105 11.63 16.00 10.50
C LEU A 105 11.12 15.64 9.11
N VAL A 106 10.05 16.27 8.64
CA VAL A 106 9.58 16.13 7.25
C VAL A 106 10.65 16.65 6.29
N ILE A 107 11.23 17.82 6.56
CA ILE A 107 12.33 18.38 5.77
C ILE A 107 13.53 17.41 5.78
N LYS A 108 13.91 16.89 6.95
CA LYS A 108 15.01 15.94 7.11
C LYS A 108 14.74 14.60 6.41
N TRP A 109 13.51 14.11 6.44
CA TRP A 109 13.10 12.93 5.70
C TRP A 109 13.15 13.17 4.19
N MET A 110 12.58 14.28 3.71
CA MET A 110 12.61 14.65 2.29
C MET A 110 14.06 14.87 1.80
N SER A 111 14.92 15.50 2.59
CA SER A 111 16.35 15.62 2.26
C SER A 111 17.07 14.27 2.30
N GLY A 112 16.63 13.37 3.16
CA GLY A 112 17.11 12.00 3.21
C GLY A 112 16.70 11.18 1.99
N ASP A 113 15.47 11.33 1.49
CA ASP A 113 14.96 10.72 0.25
C ASP A 113 14.46 11.82 -0.68
N ILE A 114 15.41 12.54 -1.27
CA ILE A 114 15.10 13.67 -2.14
C ILE A 114 14.23 13.28 -3.33
N PHE A 115 14.40 12.07 -3.85
CA PHE A 115 13.60 11.59 -4.97
C PHE A 115 12.14 11.42 -4.58
N LEU A 116 11.86 10.90 -3.39
CA LEU A 116 10.49 10.82 -2.86
C LEU A 116 9.93 12.22 -2.56
N GLY A 117 10.76 13.13 -2.08
CA GLY A 117 10.38 14.53 -1.88
C GLY A 117 9.97 15.21 -3.18
N LEU A 118 10.77 15.08 -4.24
CA LEU A 118 10.47 15.59 -5.58
C LEU A 118 9.27 14.91 -6.20
N PHE A 119 9.11 13.59 -5.98
CA PHE A 119 7.93 12.84 -6.41
C PHE A 119 6.65 13.40 -5.77
N LEU A 120 6.64 13.62 -4.45
CA LEU A 120 5.49 14.22 -3.75
C LEU A 120 5.21 15.66 -4.20
N LEU A 121 6.25 16.41 -4.53
CA LEU A 121 6.10 17.75 -5.13
C LEU A 121 5.44 17.67 -6.50
N THR A 122 5.93 16.79 -7.40
CA THR A 122 5.34 16.55 -8.72
C THR A 122 3.87 16.13 -8.60
N MET A 123 3.57 15.18 -7.67
CA MET A 123 2.21 14.78 -7.36
C MET A 123 1.34 15.98 -6.94
N THR A 124 1.84 16.81 -6.03
CA THR A 124 1.09 17.97 -5.52
C THR A 124 0.84 19.01 -6.61
N LEU A 125 1.81 19.26 -7.46
CA LEU A 125 1.68 20.21 -8.58
C LEU A 125 0.83 19.64 -9.72
N SER A 126 0.55 18.34 -9.75
CA SER A 126 -0.19 17.69 -10.85
C SER A 126 -1.60 18.22 -11.06
N GLY A 127 -2.18 18.89 -10.06
CA GLY A 127 -3.44 19.63 -10.20
C GLY A 127 -3.39 20.80 -11.18
N LEU A 128 -2.19 21.34 -11.47
CA LEU A 128 -2.03 22.51 -12.35
C LEU A 128 -2.21 22.15 -13.83
N TRP A 129 -1.95 20.92 -14.22
CA TRP A 129 -2.08 20.45 -15.62
C TRP A 129 -3.15 19.38 -15.81
N SER A 130 -3.81 18.95 -14.74
CA SER A 130 -4.90 17.98 -14.83
C SER A 130 -6.10 18.56 -15.59
N GLN A 131 -6.68 17.74 -16.47
CA GLN A 131 -7.94 18.09 -17.14
C GLN A 131 -9.15 18.08 -16.17
N THR A 132 -9.00 17.47 -14.99
CA THR A 132 -10.02 17.38 -13.94
C THR A 132 -9.45 17.83 -12.59
N PRO A 133 -9.13 19.13 -12.43
CA PRO A 133 -8.39 19.64 -11.27
C PRO A 133 -9.11 19.39 -9.94
N GLU A 134 -10.44 19.42 -9.91
CA GLU A 134 -11.20 19.10 -8.67
C GLU A 134 -10.99 17.66 -8.18
N ILE A 135 -11.01 16.70 -9.11
CA ILE A 135 -10.82 15.28 -8.79
C ILE A 135 -9.37 15.07 -8.36
N THR A 136 -8.44 15.65 -9.11
CA THR A 136 -7.01 15.60 -8.82
C THR A 136 -6.70 16.21 -7.45
N PHE A 137 -7.27 17.37 -7.13
CA PHE A 137 -7.07 18.01 -5.82
C PHE A 137 -7.61 17.14 -4.66
N ARG A 138 -8.79 16.54 -4.81
CA ARG A 138 -9.33 15.60 -3.80
C ARG A 138 -8.42 14.39 -3.61
N ALA A 139 -7.91 13.83 -4.71
CA ALA A 139 -6.98 12.71 -4.68
C ALA A 139 -5.65 13.09 -4.02
N ILE A 140 -5.10 14.26 -4.31
CA ILE A 140 -3.89 14.81 -3.67
C ILE A 140 -4.10 14.97 -2.16
N CYS A 141 -5.21 15.58 -1.73
CA CYS A 141 -5.52 15.76 -0.31
C CYS A 141 -5.60 14.42 0.42
N ALA A 142 -6.29 13.44 -0.17
CA ALA A 142 -6.40 12.11 0.41
C ALA A 142 -5.03 11.40 0.48
N MET A 143 -4.22 11.53 -0.55
CA MET A 143 -2.86 10.98 -0.60
C MET A 143 -1.96 11.60 0.46
N TRP A 144 -2.02 12.91 0.65
CA TRP A 144 -1.31 13.58 1.74
C TRP A 144 -1.81 13.13 3.11
N GLY A 145 -3.12 12.93 3.27
CA GLY A 145 -3.67 12.42 4.52
C GLY A 145 -3.05 11.10 4.95
N ILE A 146 -3.02 10.10 4.05
CA ILE A 146 -2.41 8.80 4.35
C ILE A 146 -0.88 8.89 4.45
N THR A 147 -0.23 9.76 3.68
CA THR A 147 1.22 9.99 3.74
C THR A 147 1.61 10.54 5.11
N LEU A 148 0.89 11.53 5.65
CA LEU A 148 1.17 12.10 6.97
C LEU A 148 1.02 11.06 8.09
N VAL A 149 -0.02 10.22 8.04
CA VAL A 149 -0.18 9.12 9.00
C VAL A 149 0.96 8.11 8.87
N SER A 150 1.37 7.80 7.66
CA SER A 150 2.49 6.88 7.41
C SER A 150 3.83 7.45 7.92
N ILE A 151 4.06 8.75 7.76
CA ILE A 151 5.21 9.47 8.34
C ILE A 151 5.17 9.36 9.88
N TYR A 152 4.00 9.57 10.48
CA TYR A 152 3.83 9.44 11.92
C TYR A 152 4.17 8.04 12.41
N VAL A 153 3.63 7.00 11.76
CA VAL A 153 3.91 5.60 12.11
C VAL A 153 5.41 5.28 11.95
N GLY A 154 6.02 5.67 10.83
CA GLY A 154 7.45 5.47 10.58
C GLY A 154 8.35 6.14 11.62
N LYS A 155 7.90 7.28 12.20
CA LYS A 155 8.62 7.98 13.26
C LYS A 155 8.45 7.36 14.64
N VAL A 156 7.22 7.04 15.02
CA VAL A 156 6.86 6.70 16.39
C VAL A 156 7.04 5.23 16.70
N TYR A 157 6.76 4.36 15.72
CA TYR A 157 6.77 2.92 15.93
C TYR A 157 8.16 2.32 15.69
N SER A 158 8.56 1.40 16.56
CA SER A 158 9.75 0.57 16.36
C SER A 158 9.55 -0.46 15.23
N TRP A 159 10.63 -0.99 14.68
CA TRP A 159 10.55 -2.07 13.67
C TRP A 159 9.78 -3.29 14.17
N LEU A 160 9.92 -3.62 15.45
CA LEU A 160 9.18 -4.73 16.06
C LEU A 160 7.67 -4.45 16.10
N GLU A 161 7.27 -3.22 16.42
CA GLU A 161 5.86 -2.81 16.41
C GLU A 161 5.30 -2.77 14.99
N ILE A 162 6.06 -2.27 14.01
CA ILE A 162 5.69 -2.29 12.58
C ILE A 162 5.51 -3.73 12.11
N TYR A 163 6.45 -4.64 12.42
CA TYR A 163 6.33 -6.05 12.10
C TYR A 163 5.11 -6.70 12.77
N GLY A 164 4.88 -6.40 14.04
CA GLY A 164 3.71 -6.86 14.78
C GLY A 164 2.41 -6.35 14.16
N LEU A 165 2.33 -5.07 13.83
CA LEU A 165 1.17 -4.45 13.19
C LEU A 165 0.87 -5.13 11.85
N LEU A 166 1.85 -5.23 10.95
CA LEU A 166 1.71 -5.86 9.64
C LEU A 166 1.25 -7.32 9.76
N ARG A 167 1.89 -8.08 10.63
CA ARG A 167 1.58 -9.49 10.86
C ARG A 167 0.14 -9.67 11.37
N TRP A 168 -0.28 -8.91 12.38
CA TRP A 168 -1.63 -9.03 12.93
C TRP A 168 -2.71 -8.54 11.96
N LEU A 169 -2.48 -7.47 11.21
CA LEU A 169 -3.42 -7.00 10.19
C LEU A 169 -3.68 -8.08 9.14
N THR A 170 -2.62 -8.68 8.61
CA THR A 170 -2.75 -9.74 7.61
C THR A 170 -3.27 -11.04 8.20
N GLY A 171 -2.91 -11.36 9.45
CA GLY A 171 -3.43 -12.52 10.18
C GLY A 171 -4.93 -12.42 10.46
N LEU A 172 -5.43 -11.25 10.82
CA LEU A 172 -6.88 -11.01 10.98
C LEU A 172 -7.63 -11.20 9.66
N LEU A 173 -7.04 -10.77 8.54
CA LEU A 173 -7.61 -11.04 7.20
C LEU A 173 -7.73 -12.54 6.93
N ALA A 174 -6.70 -13.31 7.25
CA ALA A 174 -6.73 -14.77 7.07
C ALA A 174 -7.77 -15.42 7.98
N LEU A 175 -7.85 -15.03 9.25
CA LEU A 175 -8.86 -15.53 10.18
C LEU A 175 -10.29 -15.19 9.72
N TRP A 176 -10.49 -14.02 9.12
CA TRP A 176 -11.80 -13.61 8.59
C TRP A 176 -12.30 -14.52 7.47
N VAL A 177 -11.41 -15.18 6.74
CA VAL A 177 -11.78 -16.16 5.69
C VAL A 177 -12.60 -17.32 6.25
N LEU A 178 -12.39 -17.68 7.53
CA LEU A 178 -13.18 -18.73 8.19
C LEU A 178 -14.67 -18.36 8.27
N VAL A 179 -14.98 -17.06 8.35
CA VAL A 179 -16.34 -16.51 8.42
C VAL A 179 -16.86 -16.15 7.03
N LYS A 180 -16.03 -15.52 6.19
CA LYS A 180 -16.45 -14.97 4.90
C LYS A 180 -15.46 -15.30 3.78
N ARG A 181 -15.79 -16.31 2.98
CA ARG A 181 -14.97 -16.80 1.88
C ARG A 181 -15.22 -16.02 0.58
N ASN A 182 -16.48 -15.63 0.32
CA ASN A 182 -16.95 -14.93 -0.88
C ASN A 182 -16.37 -15.53 -2.16
N PRO A 183 -16.83 -16.72 -2.60
CA PRO A 183 -16.40 -17.26 -3.89
C PRO A 183 -16.92 -16.35 -5.02
N GLY A 184 -16.04 -16.04 -5.97
CA GLY A 184 -16.41 -15.35 -7.20
C GLY A 184 -17.15 -16.28 -8.19
N PRO A 185 -17.58 -15.76 -9.34
CA PRO A 185 -18.25 -16.55 -10.36
C PRO A 185 -17.39 -17.73 -10.89
N ASP A 186 -16.08 -17.61 -10.81
CA ASP A 186 -15.08 -18.62 -11.19
C ASP A 186 -14.77 -19.63 -10.05
N GLY A 187 -15.52 -19.57 -8.95
CA GLY A 187 -15.30 -20.41 -7.77
C GLY A 187 -14.08 -20.03 -6.92
N CYS A 188 -13.29 -19.03 -7.35
CA CYS A 188 -12.12 -18.58 -6.64
C CYS A 188 -12.50 -17.66 -5.48
N TRP A 189 -11.84 -17.83 -4.32
CA TRP A 189 -12.15 -17.00 -3.15
C TRP A 189 -11.63 -15.58 -3.30
N THR A 190 -12.47 -14.64 -2.92
CA THR A 190 -12.16 -13.20 -2.91
C THR A 190 -12.12 -12.62 -1.49
N GLY A 191 -12.60 -13.37 -0.51
CA GLY A 191 -12.68 -12.94 0.89
C GLY A 191 -13.43 -11.63 1.06
N VAL A 192 -12.93 -10.78 1.95
CA VAL A 192 -13.49 -9.44 2.20
C VAL A 192 -12.98 -8.38 1.23
N LEU A 193 -11.97 -8.70 0.41
CA LEU A 193 -11.36 -7.77 -0.53
C LEU A 193 -12.13 -7.64 -1.83
N GLY A 194 -13.05 -8.58 -2.11
CA GLY A 194 -13.95 -8.53 -3.26
C GLY A 194 -13.32 -8.88 -4.61
N HIS A 195 -11.98 -9.06 -4.67
CA HIS A 195 -11.26 -9.50 -5.85
C HIS A 195 -10.20 -10.54 -5.50
N LYS A 196 -10.06 -11.58 -6.34
CA LYS A 196 -9.19 -12.73 -6.07
C LYS A 196 -7.70 -12.40 -5.98
N ASN A 197 -7.20 -11.47 -6.80
CA ASN A 197 -5.77 -11.16 -6.84
C ASN A 197 -5.32 -10.39 -5.58
N PRO A 198 -5.89 -9.22 -5.19
CA PRO A 198 -5.54 -8.58 -3.93
C PRO A 198 -5.69 -9.50 -2.73
N PHE A 199 -6.75 -10.33 -2.72
CA PHE A 199 -6.95 -11.33 -1.67
C PHE A 199 -5.79 -12.32 -1.59
N SER A 200 -5.41 -12.92 -2.72
CA SER A 200 -4.33 -13.91 -2.79
C SER A 200 -2.96 -13.30 -2.41
N PHE A 201 -2.68 -12.05 -2.81
CA PHE A 201 -1.45 -11.35 -2.40
C PHE A 201 -1.40 -11.11 -0.90
N GLN A 202 -2.51 -10.76 -0.27
CA GLN A 202 -2.55 -10.63 1.19
C GLN A 202 -2.40 -11.98 1.89
N MET A 203 -2.95 -13.05 1.34
CA MET A 203 -2.75 -14.42 1.87
C MET A 203 -1.28 -14.88 1.72
N ALA A 204 -0.63 -14.55 0.59
CA ALA A 204 0.80 -14.79 0.38
C ALA A 204 1.66 -14.06 1.44
N ASN A 205 1.37 -12.79 1.68
CA ASN A 205 2.02 -11.99 2.70
C ASN A 205 1.80 -12.57 4.10
N THR A 206 0.55 -12.95 4.42
CA THR A 206 0.21 -13.59 5.70
C THR A 206 0.98 -14.89 5.90
N ALA A 207 0.92 -15.81 4.93
CA ALA A 207 1.60 -17.09 5.03
C ALA A 207 3.11 -16.91 5.26
N SER A 208 3.74 -16.00 4.50
CA SER A 208 5.18 -15.73 4.63
C SER A 208 5.53 -15.13 6.00
N LEU A 209 4.81 -14.12 6.47
CA LEU A 209 5.10 -13.46 7.76
C LEU A 209 4.88 -14.39 8.95
N TRP A 210 3.81 -15.18 8.92
CA TRP A 210 3.48 -16.05 10.05
C TRP A 210 4.33 -17.31 10.10
N ILE A 211 4.72 -17.90 8.95
CA ILE A 211 5.68 -19.03 8.95
C ILE A 211 7.04 -18.58 9.47
N LEU A 212 7.53 -17.43 9.05
CA LEU A 212 8.81 -16.89 9.50
C LEU A 212 8.79 -16.57 11.00
N TYR A 213 7.65 -16.09 11.51
CA TYR A 213 7.47 -15.88 12.95
C TYR A 213 7.42 -17.21 13.74
N ALA A 214 6.74 -18.23 13.20
CA ALA A 214 6.68 -19.56 13.82
C ALA A 214 8.04 -20.21 13.95
N LEU A 215 8.91 -20.04 12.95
CA LEU A 215 10.28 -20.58 12.97
C LEU A 215 11.13 -19.94 14.07
N LYS A 216 10.84 -18.68 14.42
CA LYS A 216 11.64 -17.89 15.35
C LYS A 216 11.10 -17.90 16.79
N GLN A 217 9.80 -17.80 16.97
CA GLN A 217 9.15 -17.65 18.27
C GLN A 217 8.47 -18.95 18.75
N ARG A 218 9.10 -19.66 19.67
CA ARG A 218 8.56 -20.92 20.20
C ARG A 218 7.23 -20.74 20.92
N LYS A 219 7.05 -19.64 21.69
CA LYS A 219 5.86 -19.37 22.52
C LYS A 219 4.55 -19.38 21.74
N TYR A 220 4.55 -18.83 20.51
CA TYR A 220 3.34 -18.68 19.68
C TYR A 220 3.39 -19.54 18.41
N ARG A 221 4.24 -20.58 18.40
CA ARG A 221 4.49 -21.40 17.21
C ARG A 221 3.22 -22.05 16.67
N TYR A 222 2.42 -22.68 17.52
CA TYR A 222 1.20 -23.37 17.06
C TYR A 222 0.15 -22.43 16.50
N LEU A 223 -0.09 -21.27 17.15
CA LEU A 223 -0.96 -20.22 16.62
C LEU A 223 -0.46 -19.71 15.26
N SER A 224 0.84 -19.52 15.15
CA SER A 224 1.45 -19.02 13.92
C SER A 224 1.35 -20.04 12.78
N LEU A 225 1.58 -21.31 13.05
CA LEU A 225 1.39 -22.39 12.07
C LEU A 225 -0.08 -22.55 11.68
N PHE A 226 -1.02 -22.38 12.61
CA PHE A 226 -2.45 -22.41 12.34
C PHE A 226 -2.86 -21.28 11.37
N ILE A 227 -2.43 -20.03 11.65
CA ILE A 227 -2.71 -18.89 10.76
C ILE A 227 -2.02 -19.08 9.39
N THR A 228 -0.80 -19.62 9.38
CA THR A 228 -0.09 -19.95 8.12
C THR A 228 -0.88 -20.96 7.30
N LEU A 229 -1.39 -22.03 7.93
CA LEU A 229 -2.18 -23.04 7.24
C LEU A 229 -3.46 -22.46 6.63
N ILE A 230 -4.21 -21.65 7.39
CA ILE A 230 -5.39 -20.93 6.87
C ILE A 230 -5.01 -20.07 5.67
N ALA A 231 -3.93 -19.31 5.77
CA ALA A 231 -3.47 -18.43 4.69
C ALA A 231 -3.07 -19.21 3.44
N LEU A 232 -2.39 -20.36 3.58
CA LEU A 232 -2.01 -21.24 2.46
C LEU A 232 -3.23 -21.87 1.78
N VAL A 233 -4.20 -22.35 2.57
CA VAL A 233 -5.47 -22.86 2.01
C VAL A 233 -6.22 -21.76 1.28
N ALA A 234 -6.32 -20.56 1.87
CA ALA A 234 -6.98 -19.43 1.26
C ALA A 234 -6.26 -18.94 0.00
N LEU A 235 -4.91 -18.93 -0.01
CA LEU A 235 -4.07 -18.64 -1.16
C LEU A 235 -4.35 -19.63 -2.32
N GLN A 236 -4.42 -20.92 -2.02
CA GLN A 236 -4.73 -21.94 -3.02
C GLN A 236 -6.13 -21.75 -3.62
N LYS A 237 -7.12 -21.44 -2.78
CA LYS A 237 -8.51 -21.18 -3.19
C LYS A 237 -8.69 -19.82 -3.87
N GLY A 238 -7.76 -18.87 -3.72
CA GLY A 238 -7.75 -17.58 -4.41
C GLY A 238 -7.30 -17.66 -5.89
N CYS A 239 -6.85 -18.84 -6.37
CA CYS A 239 -6.54 -19.14 -7.78
C CYS A 239 -5.52 -18.21 -8.46
N SER A 240 -4.70 -17.49 -7.70
CA SER A 240 -3.70 -16.57 -8.26
C SER A 240 -2.32 -17.22 -8.34
N GLY A 241 -1.83 -17.46 -9.56
CA GLY A 241 -0.48 -18.01 -9.79
C GLY A 241 0.64 -17.07 -9.30
N ALA A 242 0.53 -15.77 -9.59
CA ALA A 242 1.51 -14.77 -9.19
C ALA A 242 1.69 -14.72 -7.66
N SER A 243 0.60 -14.85 -6.89
CA SER A 243 0.66 -14.82 -5.43
C SER A 243 1.33 -16.06 -4.84
N ARG A 244 1.21 -17.23 -5.50
CA ARG A 244 1.93 -18.45 -5.09
C ARG A 244 3.43 -18.30 -5.28
N ILE A 245 3.85 -17.78 -6.44
CA ILE A 245 5.26 -17.45 -6.73
C ILE A 245 5.77 -16.44 -5.70
N LEU A 246 5.02 -15.37 -5.43
CA LEU A 246 5.37 -14.37 -4.42
C LEU A 246 5.63 -14.99 -3.05
N THR A 247 4.80 -15.96 -2.61
CA THR A 247 5.01 -16.63 -1.30
C THR A 247 6.38 -17.30 -1.24
N VAL A 248 6.74 -18.02 -2.30
CA VAL A 248 8.05 -18.69 -2.39
C VAL A 248 9.18 -17.65 -2.39
N VAL A 249 9.06 -16.61 -3.21
CA VAL A 249 10.07 -15.53 -3.30
C VAL A 249 10.27 -14.87 -1.93
N LEU A 250 9.20 -14.53 -1.20
CA LEU A 250 9.31 -13.87 0.11
C LEU A 250 9.96 -14.76 1.18
N VAL A 251 9.65 -16.05 1.20
CA VAL A 251 10.27 -17.01 2.14
C VAL A 251 11.74 -17.24 1.78
N CYS A 252 12.05 -17.42 0.51
CA CYS A 252 13.43 -17.55 0.03
C CYS A 252 14.24 -16.28 0.30
N LEU A 253 13.67 -15.10 0.02
CA LEU A 253 14.31 -13.82 0.29
C LEU A 253 14.68 -13.69 1.78
N TRP A 254 13.73 -13.95 2.67
CA TRP A 254 14.01 -13.85 4.10
C TRP A 254 15.16 -14.76 4.54
N SER A 255 15.16 -16.01 4.04
CA SER A 255 16.24 -16.97 4.32
C SER A 255 17.57 -16.47 3.77
N TYR A 256 17.56 -15.91 2.57
CA TYR A 256 18.71 -15.30 1.93
C TYR A 256 19.23 -14.07 2.69
N LEU A 257 18.33 -13.19 3.15
CA LEU A 257 18.71 -12.03 3.96
C LEU A 257 19.37 -12.44 5.29
N ALA A 258 18.99 -13.57 5.86
CA ALA A 258 19.64 -14.12 7.05
C ALA A 258 21.11 -14.53 6.79
N VAL A 259 21.43 -14.92 5.55
CA VAL A 259 22.82 -15.19 5.10
C VAL A 259 23.53 -13.89 4.80
N LEU A 260 22.91 -12.98 4.05
CA LEU A 260 23.50 -11.67 3.70
C LEU A 260 23.93 -10.87 4.92
N LYS A 261 23.18 -10.98 6.01
CA LYS A 261 23.49 -10.31 7.28
C LYS A 261 24.88 -10.64 7.84
N LYS A 262 25.46 -11.77 7.44
CA LYS A 262 26.79 -12.22 7.87
C LYS A 262 27.90 -11.70 6.97
N LEU A 263 27.57 -11.06 5.84
CA LEU A 263 28.51 -10.57 4.85
C LEU A 263 28.84 -9.09 5.08
N PRO A 264 30.05 -8.64 4.71
CA PRO A 264 30.37 -7.21 4.59
C PRO A 264 29.43 -6.50 3.61
N VAL A 265 29.14 -5.20 3.85
CA VAL A 265 28.14 -4.41 3.09
C VAL A 265 28.35 -4.48 1.57
N LYS A 266 29.59 -4.44 1.10
CA LYS A 266 29.93 -4.51 -0.33
C LYS A 266 29.45 -5.83 -0.97
N TRP A 267 29.70 -6.94 -0.32
CA TRP A 267 29.29 -8.26 -0.79
C TRP A 267 27.79 -8.48 -0.64
N ALA A 268 27.19 -7.99 0.45
CA ALA A 268 25.76 -8.04 0.64
C ALA A 268 25.02 -7.27 -0.46
N PHE A 269 25.53 -6.08 -0.84
CA PHE A 269 24.97 -5.29 -1.95
C PHE A 269 25.09 -6.03 -3.29
N LEU A 270 26.27 -6.55 -3.61
CA LEU A 270 26.49 -7.32 -4.84
C LEU A 270 25.57 -8.54 -4.92
N CYS A 271 25.50 -9.31 -3.84
CA CYS A 271 24.63 -10.47 -3.77
C CYS A 271 23.16 -10.09 -3.93
N PHE A 272 22.71 -8.96 -3.33
CA PHE A 272 21.32 -8.51 -3.48
C PHE A 272 21.03 -8.06 -4.91
N ILE A 273 21.94 -7.37 -5.57
CA ILE A 273 21.80 -7.02 -6.98
C ILE A 273 21.77 -8.28 -7.85
N LEU A 274 22.64 -9.26 -7.61
CA LEU A 274 22.61 -10.54 -8.32
C LEU A 274 21.29 -11.29 -8.11
N PHE A 275 20.73 -11.23 -6.90
CA PHE A 275 19.39 -11.78 -6.63
C PHE A 275 18.31 -11.06 -7.44
N LEU A 276 18.33 -9.73 -7.49
CA LEU A 276 17.37 -8.96 -8.29
C LEU A 276 17.52 -9.25 -9.79
N VAL A 277 18.73 -9.22 -10.30
CA VAL A 277 19.04 -9.55 -11.72
C VAL A 277 18.65 -10.98 -12.04
N GLY A 278 18.97 -11.93 -11.17
CA GLY A 278 18.55 -13.32 -11.32
C GLY A 278 17.02 -13.47 -11.30
N SER A 279 16.33 -12.76 -10.40
CA SER A 279 14.87 -12.75 -10.35
C SER A 279 14.25 -12.15 -11.61
N ILE A 280 14.82 -11.06 -12.14
CA ILE A 280 14.42 -10.48 -13.43
C ILE A 280 14.71 -11.45 -14.57
N GLY A 281 15.91 -12.06 -14.60
CA GLY A 281 16.30 -13.05 -15.60
C GLY A 281 15.35 -14.25 -15.61
N ILE A 282 15.02 -14.79 -14.44
CA ILE A 282 14.03 -15.88 -14.30
C ILE A 282 12.66 -15.39 -14.78
N SER A 283 12.26 -14.16 -14.44
CA SER A 283 11.00 -13.59 -14.91
C SER A 283 10.97 -13.47 -16.45
N ILE A 284 12.06 -13.03 -17.06
CA ILE A 284 12.20 -12.95 -18.53
C ILE A 284 12.18 -14.37 -19.16
N LEU A 285 12.89 -15.34 -18.56
CA LEU A 285 12.85 -16.73 -19.02
C LEU A 285 11.43 -17.32 -18.93
N VAL A 286 10.73 -17.05 -17.84
CA VAL A 286 9.33 -17.43 -17.66
C VAL A 286 8.45 -16.73 -18.70
N LEU A 287 8.68 -15.44 -18.96
CA LEU A 287 7.95 -14.66 -19.97
C LEU A 287 8.21 -15.16 -21.39
N ASN A 288 9.45 -15.48 -21.74
CA ASN A 288 9.81 -16.01 -23.06
C ASN A 288 9.34 -17.45 -23.30
N ASN A 289 9.13 -18.23 -22.25
CA ASN A 289 8.58 -19.58 -22.30
C ASN A 289 7.14 -19.64 -21.78
N LEU A 290 6.45 -18.51 -21.79
CA LEU A 290 5.09 -18.38 -21.27
C LEU A 290 4.11 -19.33 -21.93
N GLU A 291 4.24 -19.58 -23.24
CA GLU A 291 3.42 -20.51 -23.98
C GLU A 291 3.53 -21.91 -23.38
N ALA A 292 4.73 -22.44 -23.26
CA ALA A 292 4.97 -23.73 -22.65
C ALA A 292 4.53 -23.80 -21.18
N ILE A 293 4.77 -22.71 -20.42
CA ILE A 293 4.44 -22.67 -18.98
C ILE A 293 2.95 -22.42 -18.74
N ILE A 294 2.32 -21.53 -19.51
CA ILE A 294 0.93 -21.11 -19.28
C ILE A 294 -0.03 -22.07 -19.97
N VAL A 295 0.22 -22.41 -21.21
CA VAL A 295 -0.69 -23.30 -21.98
C VAL A 295 -0.49 -24.75 -21.55
N ASP A 296 0.74 -25.24 -21.57
CA ASP A 296 1.04 -26.64 -21.27
C ASP A 296 1.06 -26.92 -19.77
N GLY A 297 1.66 -26.02 -18.97
CA GLY A 297 1.83 -26.21 -17.53
C GLY A 297 0.66 -25.73 -16.69
N LEU A 298 0.10 -24.55 -16.97
CA LEU A 298 -0.97 -23.94 -16.17
C LEU A 298 -2.36 -24.04 -16.82
N LYS A 299 -2.46 -24.50 -18.05
CA LYS A 299 -3.70 -24.58 -18.85
C LYS A 299 -4.48 -23.26 -18.88
N LYS A 300 -3.78 -22.14 -19.07
CA LYS A 300 -4.34 -20.79 -19.16
C LYS A 300 -4.06 -20.16 -20.52
N ASP A 301 -4.86 -19.14 -20.90
CA ASP A 301 -4.70 -18.41 -22.15
C ASP A 301 -3.42 -17.53 -22.10
N MET A 302 -2.73 -17.43 -23.26
CA MET A 302 -1.48 -16.70 -23.49
C MET A 302 -1.55 -15.19 -23.25
N THR A 303 -2.73 -14.59 -23.28
CA THR A 303 -2.89 -13.13 -23.24
C THR A 303 -2.62 -12.53 -21.85
N LEU A 304 -2.19 -13.32 -20.84
CA LEU A 304 -2.11 -12.85 -19.46
C LEU A 304 -3.36 -12.05 -19.05
N THR A 305 -4.53 -12.49 -19.48
CA THR A 305 -5.81 -11.78 -19.36
C THR A 305 -5.85 -10.45 -20.13
N GLY A 306 -5.21 -10.39 -21.32
CA GLY A 306 -5.22 -9.22 -22.21
C GLY A 306 -4.20 -8.14 -21.89
N ARG A 307 -3.39 -8.26 -20.82
CA ARG A 307 -2.45 -7.21 -20.39
C ARG A 307 -1.41 -6.87 -21.44
N THR A 308 -0.89 -7.85 -22.13
CA THR A 308 0.08 -7.67 -23.23
C THR A 308 -0.50 -6.90 -24.42
N GLU A 309 -1.83 -6.91 -24.58
CA GLU A 309 -2.51 -6.18 -25.63
C GLU A 309 -2.72 -4.70 -25.27
N PHE A 310 -3.14 -4.40 -24.05
CA PHE A 310 -3.50 -3.02 -23.68
C PHE A 310 -2.36 -2.19 -23.05
N TRP A 311 -1.31 -2.79 -22.49
CA TRP A 311 -0.17 -2.03 -21.97
C TRP A 311 0.53 -1.15 -23.02
N PRO A 312 0.86 -1.67 -24.23
CA PRO A 312 1.42 -0.83 -25.30
C PRO A 312 0.51 0.36 -25.64
N LEU A 313 -0.81 0.14 -25.73
CA LEU A 313 -1.78 1.20 -26.03
C LEU A 313 -1.80 2.28 -24.97
N ILE A 314 -1.69 1.91 -23.69
CA ILE A 314 -1.59 2.86 -22.59
C ILE A 314 -0.31 3.70 -22.70
N ILE A 315 0.84 3.01 -22.86
CA ILE A 315 2.15 3.68 -22.93
C ILE A 315 2.20 4.61 -24.15
N GLU A 316 1.70 4.19 -25.29
CA GLU A 316 1.60 5.00 -26.48
C GLU A 316 0.72 6.23 -26.25
N ARG A 317 -0.44 6.07 -25.62
CA ARG A 317 -1.36 7.18 -25.27
C ARG A 317 -0.68 8.22 -24.38
N VAL A 318 0.09 7.79 -23.37
CA VAL A 318 0.85 8.69 -22.51
C VAL A 318 1.95 9.40 -23.30
N ASN A 319 2.71 8.66 -24.13
CA ASN A 319 3.82 9.20 -24.90
C ASN A 319 3.37 10.24 -25.94
N GLN A 320 2.20 10.06 -26.53
CA GLN A 320 1.66 10.98 -27.53
C GLN A 320 1.11 12.26 -26.90
N ASN A 321 0.49 12.20 -25.73
CA ASN A 321 -0.30 13.31 -25.21
C ASN A 321 0.31 14.00 -23.97
N SER A 322 0.98 13.26 -23.09
CA SER A 322 1.52 13.82 -21.84
C SER A 322 2.70 13.02 -21.29
N PRO A 323 3.82 12.92 -22.04
CA PRO A 323 4.91 12.00 -21.68
C PRO A 323 5.62 12.38 -20.38
N LEU A 324 5.89 13.66 -20.15
CA LEU A 324 6.74 14.07 -19.03
C LEU A 324 6.02 14.02 -17.68
N PHE A 325 4.80 14.56 -17.60
CA PHE A 325 4.10 14.77 -16.33
C PHE A 325 2.78 14.02 -16.20
N GLY A 326 2.40 13.23 -17.22
CA GLY A 326 1.15 12.45 -17.21
C GLY A 326 -0.10 13.32 -17.19
N TYR A 327 -1.23 12.70 -16.86
CA TYR A 327 -2.54 13.32 -16.87
C TYR A 327 -2.94 13.99 -15.52
N GLY A 328 -2.04 14.00 -14.56
CA GLY A 328 -2.31 14.40 -13.18
C GLY A 328 -2.86 13.23 -12.35
N MET A 329 -2.75 13.36 -11.01
CA MET A 329 -3.22 12.33 -10.10
C MET A 329 -4.70 12.04 -10.32
N ALA A 330 -5.06 10.77 -10.50
CA ALA A 330 -6.39 10.30 -10.83
C ALA A 330 -6.97 10.87 -12.15
N GLY A 331 -6.12 11.38 -13.03
CA GLY A 331 -6.53 12.03 -14.27
C GLY A 331 -6.72 11.08 -15.47
N PHE A 332 -6.17 9.85 -15.44
CA PHE A 332 -6.17 8.97 -16.60
C PHE A 332 -7.40 8.05 -16.66
N TRP A 333 -7.72 7.33 -15.60
CA TRP A 333 -8.82 6.35 -15.57
C TRP A 333 -10.14 7.01 -15.14
N GLN A 334 -10.87 7.60 -16.11
CA GLN A 334 -12.09 8.39 -15.86
C GLN A 334 -13.26 7.90 -16.73
N PRO A 335 -13.78 6.67 -16.51
CA PRO A 335 -14.80 6.07 -17.37
C PRO A 335 -16.12 6.87 -17.44
N TRP A 336 -16.37 7.78 -16.47
CA TRP A 336 -17.56 8.65 -16.46
C TRP A 336 -17.48 9.83 -17.44
N ARG A 337 -16.32 10.04 -18.12
CA ARG A 337 -16.11 11.11 -19.11
C ARG A 337 -16.34 10.63 -20.55
N ASP A 338 -16.71 9.38 -20.73
CA ASP A 338 -16.97 8.80 -22.05
C ASP A 338 -15.82 9.10 -23.06
N LEU A 339 -16.11 9.84 -24.13
CA LEU A 339 -15.15 10.19 -25.18
C LEU A 339 -13.99 11.09 -24.69
N GLU A 340 -14.19 11.84 -23.64
CA GLU A 340 -13.15 12.69 -23.03
C GLU A 340 -12.24 11.94 -22.06
N ASN A 341 -12.54 10.67 -21.78
CA ASN A 341 -11.69 9.82 -20.94
C ASN A 341 -10.35 9.57 -21.63
N PRO A 342 -9.20 9.91 -21.02
CA PRO A 342 -7.90 9.58 -21.61
C PRO A 342 -7.70 8.09 -21.94
N ALA A 343 -8.35 7.21 -21.18
CA ALA A 343 -8.34 5.77 -21.41
C ALA A 343 -9.39 5.28 -22.42
N TYR A 344 -10.14 6.19 -23.08
CA TYR A 344 -11.14 5.80 -24.06
C TYR A 344 -10.52 5.04 -25.23
N GLY A 345 -11.19 3.95 -25.65
CA GLY A 345 -10.73 3.09 -26.75
C GLY A 345 -9.62 2.10 -26.39
N ILE A 346 -9.16 2.09 -25.12
CA ILE A 346 -8.27 1.03 -24.63
C ILE A 346 -9.12 -0.18 -24.29
N ILE A 347 -9.15 -1.14 -25.21
CA ILE A 347 -10.00 -2.34 -25.15
C ILE A 347 -9.15 -3.54 -25.50
N VAL A 348 -9.35 -4.66 -24.79
CA VAL A 348 -8.77 -5.96 -25.16
C VAL A 348 -9.53 -6.49 -26.36
N ALA A 349 -8.90 -6.52 -27.53
CA ALA A 349 -9.56 -6.80 -28.81
C ALA A 349 -10.30 -8.15 -28.83
N LYS A 350 -9.72 -9.20 -28.24
CA LYS A 350 -10.31 -10.55 -28.23
C LYS A 350 -11.54 -10.68 -27.34
N SER A 351 -11.62 -9.95 -26.24
CA SER A 351 -12.68 -10.13 -25.23
C SER A 351 -13.65 -8.95 -25.12
N GLY A 352 -13.32 -7.81 -25.76
CA GLY A 352 -14.06 -6.56 -25.55
C GLY A 352 -13.91 -5.98 -24.13
N PHE A 353 -12.99 -6.51 -23.33
CA PHE A 353 -12.80 -6.07 -21.95
C PHE A 353 -12.18 -4.67 -21.91
N VAL A 354 -12.84 -3.75 -21.20
CA VAL A 354 -12.34 -2.39 -20.91
C VAL A 354 -11.66 -2.44 -19.56
N PRO A 355 -10.33 -2.26 -19.48
CA PRO A 355 -9.62 -2.33 -18.20
C PRO A 355 -9.97 -1.11 -17.32
N PRO A 356 -10.31 -1.32 -16.04
CA PRO A 356 -10.59 -0.22 -15.11
C PRO A 356 -9.31 0.46 -14.60
N HIS A 357 -8.16 -0.17 -14.78
CA HIS A 357 -6.81 0.29 -14.49
C HIS A 357 -5.80 -0.62 -15.22
N SER A 358 -4.51 -0.26 -15.20
CA SER A 358 -3.49 -1.00 -15.96
C SER A 358 -3.18 -2.41 -15.44
N HIS A 359 -3.61 -2.79 -14.25
CA HIS A 359 -3.13 -3.97 -13.53
C HIS A 359 -1.59 -4.02 -13.38
N ASN A 360 -0.96 -2.84 -13.35
CA ASN A 360 0.47 -2.66 -13.10
C ASN A 360 0.67 -1.28 -12.48
N GLY A 361 1.09 -1.25 -11.21
CA GLY A 361 1.20 0.00 -10.46
C GLY A 361 2.21 0.99 -11.04
N PHE A 362 3.22 0.52 -11.79
CA PHE A 362 4.19 1.39 -12.45
C PHE A 362 3.62 2.05 -13.71
N ILE A 363 2.80 1.32 -14.46
CA ILE A 363 2.09 1.85 -15.63
C ILE A 363 1.02 2.85 -15.16
N ASP A 364 0.28 2.55 -14.08
CA ASP A 364 -0.67 3.52 -13.51
C ASP A 364 0.04 4.81 -13.07
N LEU A 365 1.23 4.67 -12.45
CA LEU A 365 2.05 5.81 -12.07
C LEU A 365 2.54 6.62 -13.28
N LEU A 366 2.93 5.94 -14.37
CA LEU A 366 3.27 6.57 -15.65
C LEU A 366 2.08 7.34 -16.23
N CYS A 367 0.88 6.79 -16.18
CA CYS A 367 -0.33 7.47 -16.61
C CYS A 367 -0.58 8.78 -15.84
N GLU A 368 -0.41 8.73 -14.52
CA GLU A 368 -0.75 9.85 -13.65
C GLU A 368 0.32 10.94 -13.59
N LEU A 369 1.60 10.57 -13.48
CA LEU A 369 2.72 11.52 -13.28
C LEU A 369 3.80 11.46 -14.36
N GLY A 370 3.57 10.75 -15.45
CA GLY A 370 4.48 10.65 -16.59
C GLY A 370 5.83 9.99 -16.26
N TRP A 371 6.76 10.11 -17.19
CA TRP A 371 8.11 9.57 -17.03
C TRP A 371 8.88 10.22 -15.88
N VAL A 372 8.62 11.51 -15.57
CA VAL A 372 9.26 12.21 -14.45
C VAL A 372 8.83 11.57 -13.12
N GLY A 373 7.52 11.37 -12.90
CA GLY A 373 7.02 10.75 -11.68
C GLY A 373 7.51 9.31 -11.53
N LEU A 374 7.46 8.53 -12.62
CA LEU A 374 7.94 7.15 -12.62
C LEU A 374 9.44 7.06 -12.29
N LEU A 375 10.28 7.88 -12.92
CA LEU A 375 11.72 7.91 -12.68
C LEU A 375 12.04 8.29 -11.23
N LEU A 376 11.40 9.34 -10.70
CA LEU A 376 11.59 9.78 -9.32
C LEU A 376 11.21 8.68 -8.33
N PHE A 377 10.11 7.96 -8.58
CA PHE A 377 9.72 6.83 -7.74
C PHE A 377 10.75 5.68 -7.81
N ILE A 378 11.22 5.33 -9.01
CA ILE A 378 12.23 4.28 -9.20
C ILE A 378 13.54 4.65 -8.47
N LEU A 379 14.00 5.89 -8.58
CA LEU A 379 15.21 6.36 -7.87
C LEU A 379 15.03 6.32 -6.35
N SER A 380 13.87 6.74 -5.84
CA SER A 380 13.53 6.59 -4.42
C SER A 380 13.50 5.13 -3.98
N PHE A 381 12.94 4.25 -4.82
CA PHE A 381 12.86 2.82 -4.54
C PHE A 381 14.25 2.19 -4.40
N PHE A 382 15.17 2.47 -5.32
CA PHE A 382 16.57 2.02 -5.24
C PHE A 382 17.31 2.62 -4.05
N ASN A 383 17.08 3.90 -3.73
CA ASN A 383 17.62 4.53 -2.54
C ASN A 383 17.18 3.80 -1.26
N ASN A 384 15.91 3.41 -1.17
CA ASN A 384 15.38 2.66 -0.03
C ASN A 384 15.88 1.20 0.01
N ILE A 385 16.11 0.54 -1.13
CA ILE A 385 16.82 -0.75 -1.18
C ILE A 385 18.22 -0.61 -0.57
N PHE A 386 18.99 0.38 -1.04
CA PHE A 386 20.36 0.59 -0.55
C PHE A 386 20.40 0.86 0.97
N ARG A 387 19.45 1.64 1.48
CA ARG A 387 19.31 1.89 2.92
C ARG A 387 18.89 0.64 3.68
N GLY A 388 17.95 -0.12 3.12
CA GLY A 388 17.52 -1.39 3.69
C GLY A 388 18.66 -2.39 3.83
N ILE A 389 19.55 -2.46 2.82
CA ILE A 389 20.76 -3.31 2.89
C ILE A 389 21.73 -2.80 3.97
N LYS A 390 21.99 -1.49 4.02
CA LYS A 390 22.82 -0.91 5.08
C LYS A 390 22.25 -1.20 6.47
N TYR A 391 20.94 -1.06 6.63
CA TYR A 391 20.25 -1.37 7.86
C TYR A 391 20.38 -2.85 8.23
N LEU A 392 20.13 -3.75 7.28
CA LEU A 392 20.23 -5.19 7.46
C LEU A 392 21.61 -5.63 8.00
N VAL A 393 22.68 -5.09 7.41
CA VAL A 393 24.06 -5.48 7.79
C VAL A 393 24.48 -4.87 9.13
N LYS A 394 23.98 -3.65 9.43
CA LYS A 394 24.36 -2.91 10.63
C LYS A 394 23.62 -3.38 11.89
N GLU A 395 22.38 -3.84 11.74
CA GLU A 395 21.52 -4.17 12.87
C GLU A 395 21.45 -5.68 13.10
N SER A 396 21.66 -6.08 14.36
CA SER A 396 21.60 -7.49 14.76
C SER A 396 20.15 -7.99 14.98
N PHE A 397 19.16 -7.10 14.99
CA PHE A 397 17.77 -7.47 15.24
C PHE A 397 17.22 -8.43 14.18
N PRO A 398 16.39 -9.36 14.61
CA PRO A 398 15.75 -10.32 13.71
C PRO A 398 14.89 -9.69 12.61
N GLU A 399 14.29 -8.55 12.93
CA GLU A 399 13.38 -7.80 12.04
C GLU A 399 14.14 -6.90 11.04
N SER A 400 15.48 -6.87 11.08
CA SER A 400 16.29 -6.04 10.18
C SER A 400 16.10 -6.34 8.70
N GLY A 401 15.59 -7.52 8.34
CA GLY A 401 15.21 -7.89 6.98
C GLY A 401 13.86 -7.33 6.51
N LEU A 402 13.03 -6.80 7.42
CA LEU A 402 11.68 -6.33 7.11
C LEU A 402 11.63 -5.25 6.03
N PRO A 403 12.55 -4.25 5.98
CA PRO A 403 12.56 -3.27 4.92
C PRO A 403 12.66 -3.88 3.52
N LEU A 404 13.60 -4.79 3.32
CA LEU A 404 13.82 -5.45 2.03
C LEU A 404 12.67 -6.41 1.68
N TYR A 405 12.11 -7.09 2.68
CA TYR A 405 10.91 -7.91 2.53
C TYR A 405 9.72 -7.07 2.02
N LEU A 406 9.45 -5.91 2.63
CA LEU A 406 8.37 -5.02 2.23
C LEU A 406 8.58 -4.44 0.84
N LEU A 407 9.81 -4.01 0.50
CA LEU A 407 10.14 -3.51 -0.84
C LEU A 407 9.90 -4.59 -1.89
N THR A 408 10.33 -5.82 -1.64
CA THR A 408 10.09 -6.95 -2.57
C THR A 408 8.61 -7.26 -2.68
N PHE A 409 7.86 -7.26 -1.58
CA PHE A 409 6.41 -7.45 -1.59
C PHE A 409 5.72 -6.37 -2.43
N ILE A 410 6.06 -5.09 -2.22
CA ILE A 410 5.50 -3.96 -2.98
C ILE A 410 5.84 -4.09 -4.47
N LEU A 411 7.11 -4.37 -4.81
CA LEU A 411 7.55 -4.53 -6.19
C LEU A 411 6.78 -5.65 -6.90
N MET A 412 6.83 -6.86 -6.36
CA MET A 412 6.26 -8.04 -7.01
C MET A 412 4.74 -7.94 -7.18
N THR A 413 4.03 -7.38 -6.18
CA THR A 413 2.57 -7.21 -6.29
C THR A 413 2.22 -6.17 -7.34
N ASN A 414 2.96 -5.09 -7.46
CA ASN A 414 2.68 -4.00 -8.40
C ASN A 414 3.17 -4.24 -9.83
N LEU A 415 3.93 -5.30 -10.08
CA LEU A 415 4.19 -5.78 -11.44
C LEU A 415 2.97 -6.48 -12.06
N THR A 416 2.04 -6.96 -11.24
CA THR A 416 0.89 -7.76 -11.69
C THR A 416 -0.47 -7.20 -11.26
N GLU A 417 -0.49 -6.18 -10.42
CA GLU A 417 -1.71 -5.48 -9.97
C GLU A 417 -1.41 -3.98 -9.77
N GLY A 418 -2.45 -3.14 -9.85
CA GLY A 418 -2.36 -1.74 -9.50
C GLY A 418 -2.36 -1.51 -7.98
N GLY A 419 -2.09 -0.27 -7.55
CA GLY A 419 -2.17 0.16 -6.15
C GLY A 419 -0.85 0.62 -5.55
N LEU A 420 0.21 0.72 -6.35
CA LEU A 420 1.48 1.30 -5.92
C LEU A 420 1.29 2.75 -5.46
N PHE A 421 0.55 3.49 -6.24
CA PHE A 421 0.26 4.89 -6.06
C PHE A 421 -1.25 5.09 -5.86
N GLY A 422 -1.62 5.88 -4.85
CA GLY A 422 -3.03 6.07 -4.46
C GLY A 422 -3.28 5.72 -3.00
N ILE A 423 -4.57 5.69 -2.61
CA ILE A 423 -4.97 5.30 -1.25
C ILE A 423 -4.87 3.79 -1.10
N SER A 424 -3.69 3.32 -0.80
CA SER A 424 -3.39 1.89 -0.72
C SER A 424 -2.46 1.55 0.44
N GLY A 425 -2.52 0.30 0.89
CA GLY A 425 -1.59 -0.23 1.88
C GLY A 425 -0.14 -0.26 1.38
N TYR A 426 0.09 -0.45 0.07
CA TYR A 426 1.43 -0.46 -0.52
C TYR A 426 2.11 0.89 -0.37
N TRP A 427 1.42 1.98 -0.68
CA TRP A 427 1.93 3.33 -0.49
C TRP A 427 2.21 3.62 0.98
N CYS A 428 1.27 3.29 1.87
CA CYS A 428 1.47 3.51 3.31
C CYS A 428 2.72 2.81 3.83
N TRP A 429 2.90 1.53 3.50
CA TRP A 429 4.07 0.77 3.93
C TRP A 429 5.36 1.30 3.30
N TYR A 430 5.30 1.76 2.05
CA TYR A 430 6.44 2.37 1.39
C TYR A 430 6.91 3.64 2.12
N VAL A 431 5.98 4.54 2.46
CA VAL A 431 6.30 5.78 3.20
C VAL A 431 6.79 5.46 4.62
N VAL A 432 6.12 4.56 5.36
CA VAL A 432 6.57 4.12 6.70
C VAL A 432 8.01 3.66 6.66
N LEU A 433 8.34 2.83 5.70
CA LEU A 433 9.68 2.27 5.50
C LEU A 433 10.71 3.36 5.16
N SER A 434 10.41 4.23 4.18
CA SER A 434 11.30 5.32 3.76
C SER A 434 11.62 6.27 4.93
N VAL A 435 10.60 6.66 5.70
CA VAL A 435 10.77 7.50 6.89
C VAL A 435 11.63 6.81 7.93
N LYS A 436 11.33 5.56 8.26
CA LYS A 436 12.04 4.81 9.28
C LYS A 436 13.51 4.64 8.95
N LEU A 437 13.83 4.23 7.71
CA LEU A 437 15.21 4.08 7.23
C LEU A 437 15.97 5.41 7.20
N SER A 438 15.27 6.53 6.98
CA SER A 438 15.90 7.86 6.99
C SER A 438 16.27 8.31 8.40
N LEU A 439 15.44 7.99 9.39
CA LEU A 439 15.64 8.38 10.78
C LEU A 439 16.72 7.55 11.48
N ASP A 440 16.78 6.26 11.21
CA ASP A 440 17.78 5.36 11.81
C ASP A 440 19.21 5.75 11.39
N ARG A 441 19.39 6.36 10.21
CA ARG A 441 20.67 6.92 9.77
C ARG A 441 21.13 8.08 10.65
N THR A 442 20.20 8.99 10.97
CA THR A 442 20.53 10.28 11.62
C THR A 442 20.74 10.18 13.13
N ALA A 443 20.19 9.18 13.78
CA ALA A 443 20.41 8.96 15.22
C ALA A 443 21.87 8.58 15.54
N LYS A 444 22.59 7.98 14.55
CA LYS A 444 23.98 7.55 14.73
C LYS A 444 25.00 8.52 14.15
N ASP A 445 24.64 9.31 13.11
CA ASP A 445 25.55 10.36 12.58
C ASP A 445 25.73 11.53 13.57
N ASN A 446 24.85 11.67 14.58
CA ASN A 446 24.97 12.65 15.66
C ASN A 446 25.74 12.11 16.91
N GLN A 447 26.25 10.88 16.87
CA GLN A 447 27.06 10.27 17.94
C GLN A 447 28.54 10.17 17.58
N HIS A 448 28.93 10.65 16.42
CA HIS A 448 30.31 10.85 15.95
C HIS A 448 30.55 12.33 15.65
#